data_6145a234e27486fb1df52df91f33aa9d
#
_entry.id   6145a234e27486fb1df52df91f33aa9d
#
_cell.length_a   1.000
_cell.length_b   1.000
_cell.length_c   1.000
_cell.angle_alpha   90.00
_cell.angle_beta   90.00
_cell.angle_gamma   90.00
#
_symmetry.space_group_name_H-M   'P 1'
#
loop_
_entity.id
_entity.type
_entity.pdbx_description
1 polymer ?
#
loop_
_entity_poly.entity_id
_entity_poly.type
_entity_poly.pdbx_seq_one_letter_code
_entity_poly.pdbx_strand_id
1 'polypeptide(L)'
;MSEKVFMQGNMAMAESAIRAGCKLFFGYPITPSSEVAEYFANAMATRPEENITFIQAETEVSAFNMIAGAVAAGHRAMTATSGPGFSLGQEAMSFMSCADLPAVILDI
;
A
#
# COMPACT_ATOMS: atom_id res chain seq x y z
N MET A 1 -25.77 3.40 -8.10
CA MET A 1 -26.30 3.51 -6.73
C MET A 1 -25.21 3.20 -5.72
N SER A 2 -25.07 4.03 -4.70
CA SER A 2 -24.05 3.82 -3.68
C SER A 2 -24.59 2.97 -2.52
N GLU A 3 -23.76 2.10 -2.04
CA GLU A 3 -24.03 1.29 -0.86
C GLU A 3 -23.19 1.82 0.30
N LYS A 4 -23.82 1.98 1.46
CA LYS A 4 -23.13 2.44 2.67
C LYS A 4 -22.70 1.24 3.49
N VAL A 5 -21.42 1.23 3.89
CA VAL A 5 -20.84 0.17 4.70
C VAL A 5 -20.22 0.80 5.94
N PHE A 6 -20.49 0.19 7.09
CA PHE A 6 -19.84 0.59 8.33
C PHE A 6 -18.57 -0.24 8.50
N MET A 7 -17.41 0.42 8.52
CA MET A 7 -16.15 -0.29 8.64
C MET A 7 -15.06 0.60 9.25
N GLN A 8 -14.03 -0.04 9.74
CA GLN A 8 -12.88 0.64 10.31
C GLN A 8 -12.16 1.48 9.25
N GLY A 9 -11.62 2.63 9.66
CA GLY A 9 -10.96 3.55 8.72
C GLY A 9 -9.83 2.92 7.92
N ASN A 10 -8.97 2.13 8.57
CA ASN A 10 -7.88 1.45 7.86
C ASN A 10 -8.40 0.51 6.77
N MET A 11 -9.46 -0.22 7.07
CA MET A 11 -10.08 -1.12 6.10
C MET A 11 -10.75 -0.34 4.96
N ALA A 12 -11.37 0.79 5.28
CA ALA A 12 -11.99 1.65 4.28
C ALA A 12 -10.97 2.20 3.30
N MET A 13 -9.80 2.61 3.79
CA MET A 13 -8.72 3.08 2.94
C MET A 13 -8.22 1.98 2.01
N ALA A 14 -8.04 0.77 2.54
CA ALA A 14 -7.59 -0.37 1.75
C ALA A 14 -8.61 -0.73 0.65
N GLU A 15 -9.87 -0.83 1.02
CA GLU A 15 -10.93 -1.16 0.06
C GLU A 15 -11.06 -0.08 -1.02
N SER A 16 -10.95 1.19 -0.64
CA SER A 16 -11.00 2.30 -1.58
C SER A 16 -9.86 2.25 -2.58
N ALA A 17 -8.66 1.91 -2.11
CA ALA A 17 -7.50 1.78 -2.99
C ALA A 17 -7.69 0.65 -4.01
N ILE A 18 -8.21 -0.49 -3.56
CA ILE A 18 -8.49 -1.62 -4.45
C ILE A 18 -9.51 -1.22 -5.52
N ARG A 19 -10.58 -0.55 -5.12
CA ARG A 19 -11.62 -0.09 -6.06
C ARG A 19 -11.09 0.97 -7.02
N ALA A 20 -10.11 1.76 -6.59
CA ALA A 20 -9.45 2.74 -7.45
C ALA A 20 -8.44 2.12 -8.43
N GLY A 21 -8.27 0.80 -8.38
CA GLY A 21 -7.36 0.10 -9.28
C GLY A 21 -5.96 -0.11 -8.75
N CYS A 22 -5.71 0.16 -7.46
CA CYS A 22 -4.43 -0.14 -6.83
C CYS A 22 -4.42 -1.62 -6.43
N LYS A 23 -3.69 -2.43 -7.17
CA LYS A 23 -3.67 -3.88 -6.97
C LYS A 23 -2.40 -4.39 -6.32
N LEU A 24 -1.44 -3.52 -6.04
CA LEU A 24 -0.15 -3.90 -5.47
C LEU A 24 0.06 -3.20 -4.13
N PHE A 25 0.31 -3.99 -3.10
CA PHE A 25 0.64 -3.49 -1.78
C PHE A 25 1.92 -4.15 -1.31
N PHE A 26 2.91 -3.35 -0.96
CA PHE A 26 4.16 -3.82 -0.38
C PHE A 26 4.36 -3.10 0.94
N GLY A 27 4.57 -3.85 2.02
CA GLY A 27 4.67 -3.21 3.31
C GLY A 27 5.41 -4.03 4.34
N TYR A 28 5.75 -3.37 5.45
CA TYR A 28 6.32 -3.98 6.63
C TYR A 28 5.42 -3.63 7.82
N PRO A 29 5.06 -4.60 8.67
CA PRO A 29 4.06 -4.38 9.71
C PRO A 29 4.49 -3.35 10.75
N ILE A 30 3.62 -2.40 11.03
CA ILE A 30 3.79 -1.44 12.12
C ILE A 30 2.40 -0.99 12.58
N THR A 31 2.18 -0.96 13.91
CA THR A 31 0.94 -0.42 14.44
C THR A 31 0.97 1.12 14.38
N PRO A 32 -0.15 1.80 14.16
CA PRO A 32 -1.50 1.26 14.00
C PRO A 32 -1.93 1.04 12.55
N SER A 33 -1.01 0.79 11.61
CA SER A 33 -1.34 0.63 10.20
C SER A 33 -1.62 -0.82 9.78
N SER A 34 -1.52 -1.76 10.70
CA SER A 34 -1.56 -3.20 10.40
C SER A 34 -2.79 -3.66 9.63
N GLU A 35 -3.96 -3.09 9.92
CA GLU A 35 -5.20 -3.51 9.27
C GLU A 35 -5.24 -3.24 7.78
N VAL A 36 -4.48 -2.24 7.32
CA VAL A 36 -4.40 -1.97 5.87
C VAL A 36 -3.72 -3.14 5.16
N ALA A 37 -2.57 -3.58 5.68
CA ALA A 37 -1.83 -4.72 5.13
C ALA A 37 -2.66 -6.01 5.22
N GLU A 38 -3.29 -6.24 6.37
CA GLU A 38 -4.13 -7.41 6.58
C GLU A 38 -5.30 -7.46 5.59
N TYR A 39 -5.88 -6.30 5.30
CA TYR A 39 -6.98 -6.22 4.35
C TYR A 39 -6.53 -6.62 2.95
N PHE A 40 -5.38 -6.13 2.50
CA PHE A 40 -4.83 -6.51 1.19
C PHE A 40 -4.47 -7.99 1.13
N ALA A 41 -3.87 -8.53 2.19
CA ALA A 41 -3.53 -9.94 2.25
C ALA A 41 -4.79 -10.83 2.16
N ASN A 42 -5.82 -10.46 2.89
CA ASN A 42 -7.10 -11.18 2.86
C ASN A 42 -7.77 -11.07 1.49
N ALA A 43 -7.77 -9.89 0.89
CA ALA A 43 -8.38 -9.68 -0.42
C ALA A 43 -7.64 -10.48 -1.50
N MET A 44 -6.32 -10.58 -1.41
CA MET A 44 -5.54 -11.40 -2.34
C MET A 44 -5.98 -12.86 -2.29
N ALA A 45 -6.25 -13.36 -1.10
CA ALA A 45 -6.66 -14.76 -0.91
C ALA A 45 -8.12 -15.01 -1.29
N THR A 46 -9.02 -14.05 -1.03
CA THR A 46 -10.47 -14.25 -1.15
C THR A 46 -11.08 -13.67 -2.43
N ARG A 47 -10.34 -12.85 -3.15
CA ARG A 47 -10.82 -12.16 -4.36
C ARG A 47 -9.83 -12.35 -5.51
N PRO A 48 -9.60 -13.60 -5.95
CA PRO A 48 -8.58 -13.87 -6.99
C PRO A 48 -8.87 -13.18 -8.32
N GLU A 49 -10.12 -12.87 -8.62
CA GLU A 49 -10.53 -12.16 -9.83
C GLU A 49 -10.03 -10.71 -9.88
N GLU A 50 -9.65 -10.15 -8.74
CA GLU A 50 -9.16 -8.78 -8.65
C GLU A 50 -7.66 -8.65 -8.93
N ASN A 51 -6.94 -9.76 -8.99
CA ASN A 51 -5.51 -9.79 -9.28
C ASN A 51 -4.68 -8.94 -8.32
N ILE A 52 -5.00 -9.03 -7.03
CA ILE A 52 -4.29 -8.29 -5.99
C ILE A 52 -3.02 -9.03 -5.62
N THR A 53 -1.91 -8.30 -5.51
CA THR A 53 -0.65 -8.83 -5.00
C THR A 53 -0.26 -8.09 -3.73
N PHE A 54 -0.13 -8.84 -2.66
CA PHE A 54 0.36 -8.35 -1.38
C PHE A 54 1.70 -9.05 -1.08
N ILE A 55 2.71 -8.26 -0.78
CA ILE A 55 4.02 -8.80 -0.37
C ILE A 55 4.46 -8.08 0.90
N GLN A 56 4.80 -8.86 1.93
CA GLN A 56 5.42 -8.32 3.12
C GLN A 56 6.94 -8.28 2.91
N ALA A 57 7.50 -7.09 2.97
CA ALA A 57 8.95 -6.89 2.85
C ALA A 57 9.62 -7.09 4.21
N GLU A 58 10.93 -7.27 4.22
CA GLU A 58 11.69 -7.44 5.45
C GLU A 58 11.96 -6.13 6.19
N THR A 59 11.77 -4.99 5.54
CA THR A 59 11.90 -3.66 6.15
C THR A 59 11.04 -2.66 5.39
N GLU A 60 10.79 -1.50 5.99
CA GLU A 60 10.12 -0.39 5.31
C GLU A 60 10.94 0.10 4.12
N VAL A 61 12.27 0.13 4.25
CA VAL A 61 13.15 0.55 3.15
C VAL A 61 12.91 -0.32 1.91
N SER A 62 12.87 -1.63 2.09
CA SER A 62 12.59 -2.56 1.00
C SER A 62 11.21 -2.35 0.42
N ALA A 63 10.19 -2.18 1.27
CA ALA A 63 8.82 -1.95 0.82
C ALA A 63 8.73 -0.72 -0.07
N PHE A 64 9.32 0.40 0.35
CA PHE A 64 9.28 1.63 -0.42
C PHE A 64 10.02 1.49 -1.76
N ASN A 65 11.13 0.76 -1.78
CA ASN A 65 11.85 0.51 -3.04
C ASN A 65 11.08 -0.41 -3.97
N MET A 66 10.35 -1.39 -3.44
CA MET A 66 9.46 -2.22 -4.24
C MET A 66 8.34 -1.38 -4.86
N ILE A 67 7.78 -0.42 -4.10
CA ILE A 67 6.81 0.53 -4.64
C ILE A 67 7.41 1.29 -5.81
N ALA A 68 8.61 1.82 -5.66
CA ALA A 68 9.27 2.58 -6.72
C ALA A 68 9.42 1.73 -7.99
N GLY A 69 9.82 0.49 -7.85
CA GLY A 69 9.96 -0.43 -9.00
C GLY A 69 8.63 -0.71 -9.68
N ALA A 70 7.58 -0.96 -8.89
CA ALA A 70 6.26 -1.27 -9.42
C ALA A 70 5.66 -0.09 -10.20
N VAL A 71 5.75 1.13 -9.65
CA VAL A 71 5.22 2.31 -10.33
C VAL A 71 6.05 2.67 -11.55
N ALA A 72 7.36 2.42 -11.53
CA ALA A 72 8.21 2.61 -12.71
C ALA A 72 7.80 1.65 -13.84
N ALA A 73 7.28 0.48 -13.49
CA ALA A 73 6.78 -0.49 -14.47
C ALA A 73 5.34 -0.16 -14.93
N GLY A 74 4.75 0.91 -14.46
CA GLY A 74 3.43 1.35 -14.91
C GLY A 74 2.27 0.85 -14.09
N HIS A 75 2.51 0.28 -12.90
CA HIS A 75 1.47 -0.22 -12.02
C HIS A 75 1.13 0.80 -10.92
N ARG A 76 -0.09 0.71 -10.40
CA ARG A 76 -0.44 1.44 -9.18
C ARG A 76 -0.07 0.59 -7.99
N ALA A 77 0.73 1.15 -7.11
CA ALA A 77 1.20 0.47 -5.91
C ALA A 77 1.14 1.40 -4.72
N MET A 78 0.99 0.82 -3.54
CA MET A 78 0.91 1.62 -2.32
C MET A 78 1.53 0.88 -1.13
N THR A 79 1.76 1.63 -0.07
CA THR A 79 2.09 1.08 1.23
C THR A 79 1.38 1.86 2.32
N ALA A 80 1.34 1.28 3.51
CA ALA A 80 0.86 1.95 4.71
C ALA A 80 1.90 1.74 5.80
N THR A 81 2.19 2.79 6.54
CA THR A 81 3.18 2.75 7.60
C THR A 81 2.83 3.76 8.68
N SER A 82 3.73 3.98 9.62
CA SER A 82 3.54 4.93 10.71
C SER A 82 4.89 5.36 11.24
N GLY A 83 4.97 6.55 11.79
CA GLY A 83 6.12 7.06 12.55
C GLY A 83 7.48 6.71 11.95
N PRO A 84 8.27 5.88 12.64
CA PRO A 84 9.62 5.57 12.19
C PRO A 84 9.68 4.85 10.85
N GLY A 85 8.64 4.08 10.50
CA GLY A 85 8.57 3.45 9.18
C GLY A 85 8.46 4.49 8.07
N PHE A 86 7.69 5.54 8.30
CA PHE A 86 7.60 6.65 7.36
C PHE A 86 8.95 7.34 7.20
N SER A 87 9.66 7.56 8.31
CA SER A 87 11.00 8.15 8.27
C SER A 87 11.98 7.32 7.45
N LEU A 88 11.91 5.99 7.59
CA LEU A 88 12.77 5.09 6.82
C LEU A 88 12.49 5.16 5.31
N GLY A 89 11.29 5.54 4.91
CA GLY A 89 10.91 5.65 3.51
C GLY A 89 11.30 6.95 2.82
N GLN A 90 11.88 7.91 3.55
CA GLN A 90 12.17 9.24 3.03
C GLN A 90 13.09 9.23 1.80
N GLU A 91 14.11 8.37 1.82
CA GLU A 91 15.04 8.26 0.70
C GLU A 91 14.32 7.83 -0.58
N ALA A 92 13.54 6.77 -0.51
CA ALA A 92 12.80 6.27 -1.67
C ALA A 92 11.77 7.30 -2.15
N MET A 93 11.12 8.02 -1.22
CA MET A 93 10.18 9.09 -1.58
C MET A 93 10.88 10.21 -2.34
N SER A 94 12.10 10.59 -1.90
CA SER A 94 12.89 11.59 -2.61
C SER A 94 13.23 11.12 -4.02
N PHE A 95 13.63 9.86 -4.15
CA PHE A 95 13.93 9.26 -5.46
C PHE A 95 12.70 9.28 -6.37
N MET A 96 11.56 8.81 -5.85
CA MET A 96 10.32 8.78 -6.63
C MET A 96 9.89 10.17 -7.07
N SER A 97 10.05 11.17 -6.19
CA SER A 97 9.73 12.55 -6.51
C SER A 97 10.62 13.07 -7.66
N CYS A 98 11.91 12.82 -7.61
CA CYS A 98 12.84 13.25 -8.64
C CYS A 98 12.60 12.52 -9.97
N ALA A 99 12.19 11.25 -9.90
CA ALA A 99 11.94 10.42 -11.08
C ALA A 99 10.50 10.56 -11.61
N ASP A 100 9.68 11.40 -10.97
CA ASP A 100 8.27 11.61 -11.34
C ASP A 100 7.46 10.31 -11.31
N LEU A 101 7.66 9.52 -10.26
CA LEU A 101 6.98 8.23 -10.08
C LEU A 101 5.85 8.39 -9.04
N PRO A 102 4.57 8.23 -9.46
CA PRO A 102 3.44 8.40 -8.56
C PRO A 102 3.18 7.18 -7.69
N ALA A 103 2.99 7.39 -6.40
CA ALA A 103 2.63 6.33 -5.47
C ALA A 103 1.76 6.90 -4.36
N VAL A 104 1.03 6.04 -3.65
CA VAL A 104 0.27 6.45 -2.47
C VAL A 104 0.92 5.81 -1.24
N ILE A 105 1.20 6.64 -0.27
CA ILE A 105 1.78 6.21 1.00
C ILE A 105 0.85 6.71 2.11
N LEU A 106 0.34 5.78 2.90
CA LEU A 106 -0.48 6.12 4.05
C LEU A 106 0.41 6.20 5.29
N ASP A 107 0.41 7.34 5.94
CA ASP A 107 1.06 7.52 7.23
C ASP A 107 -0.04 7.60 8.29
N ILE A 108 -0.18 6.54 9.06
CA ILE A 108 -1.30 6.37 9.99
C ILE A 108 -0.85 6.60 11.43
#